data_a4fadd939610d8ad7438195c265534ce
#
_entry.id   a4fadd939610d8ad7438195c265534ce
#
_cell.length_a   1.000
_cell.length_b   1.000
_cell.length_c   1.000
_cell.angle_alpha   90.00
_cell.angle_beta   90.00
_cell.angle_gamma   90.00
#
_symmetry.space_group_name_H-M   'P 1'
#
loop_
_entity.id
_entity.type
_entity.pdbx_description
1 polymer ?
#
loop_
_entity_poly.entity_id
_entity_poly.type
_entity_poly.pdbx_seq_one_letter_code
_entity_poly.pdbx_strand_id
1 'polypeptide(L)'
;TISRRQRQMCIRDRIKDHLMKNYEVIDHEHDVLVVGAGGAGLRATVGMVQKGFKTACITKVFPTRSHTVAAQGGIGAALNNMGEDDNWKYHMYDTVKGSDWLGDQDSIEYMCKNAIPSVIELENFGVPFSRTDEGKIYQRPFGGHTLDYGKSMARRACAAADRTGHAILHTLYQQCLKHNAEFFIEYYALDLIMDKNGACKGVMAISLEDGKLHRFRAHKTVLATGGYGRVYFSCTSAHTCTGDGNAMVLRAGLPLQDMEFVQFHPTGVYGA
;
A
#
# COMPACT_ATOMS: atom_id res chain seq x y z
N THR A 1 19.84 -41.63 -7.71
CA THR A 1 19.54 -40.95 -6.42
C THR A 1 18.89 -39.60 -6.70
N ILE A 2 17.60 -39.49 -6.37
CA ILE A 2 16.84 -38.23 -6.53
C ILE A 2 17.47 -37.17 -5.62
N SER A 3 17.83 -36.02 -6.16
CA SER A 3 18.44 -34.94 -5.40
C SER A 3 17.50 -34.40 -4.29
N ARG A 4 18.05 -33.81 -3.24
CA ARG A 4 17.27 -33.21 -2.12
C ARG A 4 16.24 -32.18 -2.61
N ARG A 5 16.59 -31.45 -3.66
CA ARG A 5 15.74 -30.46 -4.33
C ARG A 5 14.56 -31.11 -5.07
N GLN A 6 14.80 -32.24 -5.76
CA GLN A 6 13.75 -33.02 -6.42
C GLN A 6 12.80 -33.70 -5.44
N ARG A 7 13.30 -34.18 -4.28
CA ARG A 7 12.43 -34.70 -3.21
C ARG A 7 11.53 -33.63 -2.60
N GLN A 8 12.05 -32.43 -2.35
CA GLN A 8 11.23 -31.31 -1.87
C GLN A 8 10.16 -30.89 -2.87
N MET A 9 10.48 -30.87 -4.17
CA MET A 9 9.53 -30.58 -5.23
C MET A 9 8.43 -31.65 -5.32
N CYS A 10 8.79 -32.92 -5.30
CA CYS A 10 7.82 -34.03 -5.33
C CYS A 10 6.92 -34.10 -4.07
N ILE A 11 7.44 -33.73 -2.91
CA ILE A 11 6.64 -33.65 -1.67
C ILE A 11 5.66 -32.48 -1.77
N ARG A 12 6.12 -31.33 -2.25
CA ARG A 12 5.31 -30.12 -2.42
C ARG A 12 4.19 -30.35 -3.44
N ASP A 13 4.45 -31.03 -4.53
CA ASP A 13 3.46 -31.36 -5.56
C ASP A 13 2.42 -32.38 -5.05
N ARG A 14 2.84 -33.43 -4.31
CA ARG A 14 1.92 -34.39 -3.69
C ARG A 14 1.02 -33.76 -2.61
N ILE A 15 1.58 -32.87 -1.78
CA ILE A 15 0.81 -32.14 -0.77
C ILE A 15 -0.19 -31.22 -1.46
N LYS A 16 0.22 -30.54 -2.53
CA LYS A 16 -0.63 -29.67 -3.33
C LYS A 16 -1.79 -30.44 -3.95
N ASP A 17 -1.51 -31.59 -4.57
CA ASP A 17 -2.53 -32.46 -5.19
C ASP A 17 -3.47 -33.08 -4.14
N HIS A 18 -2.97 -33.41 -2.96
CA HIS A 18 -3.77 -33.99 -1.87
C HIS A 18 -4.68 -32.92 -1.22
N LEU A 19 -4.16 -31.72 -1.00
CA LEU A 19 -4.93 -30.59 -0.46
C LEU A 19 -6.02 -30.16 -1.45
N MET A 20 -5.70 -30.07 -2.75
CA MET A 20 -6.68 -29.67 -3.79
C MET A 20 -7.81 -30.70 -3.99
N LYS A 21 -7.61 -31.96 -3.59
CA LYS A 21 -8.67 -33.00 -3.67
C LYS A 21 -9.68 -32.89 -2.54
N ASN A 22 -9.34 -32.23 -1.44
CA ASN A 22 -10.16 -32.21 -0.22
C ASN A 22 -10.83 -30.87 0.08
N TYR A 23 -10.56 -29.82 -0.70
CA TYR A 23 -11.11 -28.50 -0.48
C TYR A 23 -11.86 -28.00 -1.74
N GLU A 24 -13.05 -27.50 -1.53
CA GLU A 24 -13.78 -26.76 -2.55
C GLU A 24 -13.00 -25.46 -2.87
N VAL A 25 -12.74 -25.22 -4.15
CA VAL A 25 -12.08 -24.01 -4.63
C VAL A 25 -13.06 -23.22 -5.47
N ILE A 26 -13.38 -22.01 -5.06
CA ILE A 26 -14.27 -21.10 -5.79
C ILE A 26 -13.42 -20.22 -6.70
N ASP A 27 -13.75 -20.22 -7.99
CA ASP A 27 -13.03 -19.48 -9.02
C ASP A 27 -13.60 -18.10 -9.28
N HIS A 28 -12.72 -17.12 -9.42
CA HIS A 28 -13.03 -15.74 -9.81
C HIS A 28 -12.13 -15.31 -10.96
N GLU A 29 -12.66 -14.52 -11.90
CA GLU A 29 -11.92 -13.98 -13.04
C GLU A 29 -12.11 -12.46 -13.16
N HIS A 30 -11.00 -11.74 -13.22
CA HIS A 30 -10.95 -10.28 -13.31
C HIS A 30 -9.84 -9.84 -14.28
N ASP A 31 -9.93 -8.61 -14.76
CA ASP A 31 -8.82 -7.99 -15.51
C ASP A 31 -7.69 -7.63 -14.56
N VAL A 32 -8.04 -7.04 -13.42
CA VAL A 32 -7.10 -6.58 -12.39
C VAL A 32 -7.52 -7.09 -11.01
N LEU A 33 -6.53 -7.58 -10.28
CA LEU A 33 -6.66 -7.94 -8.87
C LEU A 33 -5.79 -7.03 -8.03
N VAL A 34 -6.39 -6.41 -7.02
CA VAL A 34 -5.67 -5.60 -6.02
C VAL A 34 -5.71 -6.34 -4.69
N VAL A 35 -4.55 -6.59 -4.09
CA VAL A 35 -4.42 -7.24 -2.79
C VAL A 35 -4.03 -6.22 -1.74
N GLY A 36 -4.97 -5.91 -0.86
CA GLY A 36 -4.86 -4.89 0.18
C GLY A 36 -5.69 -3.64 -0.13
N ALA A 37 -6.57 -3.27 0.79
CA ALA A 37 -7.47 -2.11 0.69
C ALA A 37 -7.02 -0.94 1.59
N GLY A 38 -5.72 -0.69 1.69
CA GLY A 38 -5.17 0.54 2.25
C GLY A 38 -5.19 1.69 1.25
N GLY A 39 -4.61 2.82 1.59
CA GLY A 39 -4.58 4.00 0.71
C GLY A 39 -4.06 3.70 -0.69
N ALA A 40 -2.95 2.96 -0.81
CA ALA A 40 -2.37 2.58 -2.09
C ALA A 40 -3.29 1.64 -2.89
N GLY A 41 -3.84 0.61 -2.24
CA GLY A 41 -4.72 -0.35 -2.91
C GLY A 41 -6.05 0.26 -3.35
N LEU A 42 -6.68 1.07 -2.50
CA LEU A 42 -7.91 1.77 -2.86
C LEU A 42 -7.68 2.75 -4.03
N ARG A 43 -6.55 3.51 -4.00
CA ARG A 43 -6.23 4.41 -5.12
C ARG A 43 -6.00 3.64 -6.43
N ALA A 44 -5.32 2.50 -6.38
CA ALA A 44 -5.15 1.62 -7.54
C ALA A 44 -6.51 1.11 -8.02
N THR A 45 -7.36 0.63 -7.11
CA THR A 45 -8.71 0.12 -7.43
C THR A 45 -9.55 1.20 -8.12
N VAL A 46 -9.63 2.42 -7.56
CA VAL A 46 -10.35 3.55 -8.19
C VAL A 46 -9.85 3.78 -9.62
N GLY A 47 -8.52 3.86 -9.81
CA GLY A 47 -7.94 4.12 -11.11
C GLY A 47 -8.28 3.06 -12.16
N MET A 48 -8.36 1.79 -11.76
CA MET A 48 -8.70 0.69 -12.67
C MET A 48 -10.18 0.66 -13.01
N VAL A 49 -11.08 0.79 -12.02
CA VAL A 49 -12.53 0.79 -12.29
C VAL A 49 -12.97 2.01 -13.10
N GLN A 50 -12.35 3.18 -12.89
CA GLN A 50 -12.61 4.38 -13.70
C GLN A 50 -12.23 4.20 -15.18
N LYS A 51 -11.29 3.30 -15.47
CA LYS A 51 -10.89 2.95 -16.85
C LYS A 51 -11.71 1.78 -17.43
N GLY A 52 -12.71 1.29 -16.70
CA GLY A 52 -13.61 0.24 -17.15
C GLY A 52 -13.07 -1.18 -16.99
N PHE A 53 -11.95 -1.39 -16.29
CA PHE A 53 -11.44 -2.73 -16.01
C PHE A 53 -12.27 -3.43 -14.93
N LYS A 54 -12.62 -4.70 -15.16
CA LYS A 54 -13.22 -5.56 -14.14
C LYS A 54 -12.18 -5.82 -13.04
N THR A 55 -12.34 -5.14 -11.91
CA THR A 55 -11.34 -5.10 -10.86
C THR A 55 -11.89 -5.65 -9.55
N ALA A 56 -11.17 -6.61 -8.95
CA ALA A 56 -11.42 -7.08 -7.60
C ALA A 56 -10.39 -6.50 -6.62
N CYS A 57 -10.84 -6.15 -5.43
CA CYS A 57 -9.98 -5.77 -4.31
C CYS A 57 -10.17 -6.77 -3.16
N ILE A 58 -9.11 -7.52 -2.85
CA ILE A 58 -9.08 -8.49 -1.75
C ILE A 58 -8.47 -7.82 -0.52
N THR A 59 -9.10 -7.97 0.64
CA THR A 59 -8.59 -7.41 1.88
C THR A 59 -8.87 -8.32 3.08
N LYS A 60 -7.88 -8.51 3.94
CA LYS A 60 -8.00 -9.33 5.16
C LYS A 60 -8.77 -8.66 6.29
N VAL A 61 -8.97 -7.35 6.21
CA VAL A 61 -9.79 -6.57 7.14
C VAL A 61 -10.72 -5.65 6.36
N PHE A 62 -11.73 -5.13 7.00
CA PHE A 62 -12.58 -4.12 6.36
C PHE A 62 -11.73 -2.92 5.90
N PRO A 63 -11.94 -2.35 4.68
CA PRO A 63 -11.05 -1.33 4.10
C PRO A 63 -10.73 -0.17 5.04
N THR A 64 -11.72 0.35 5.79
CA THR A 64 -11.54 1.47 6.72
C THR A 64 -10.76 1.10 7.99
N ARG A 65 -10.35 -0.16 8.16
CA ARG A 65 -9.48 -0.65 9.23
C ARG A 65 -8.03 -0.81 8.84
N SER A 66 -7.67 -0.45 7.61
CA SER A 66 -6.27 -0.53 7.16
C SER A 66 -5.40 0.47 7.95
N HIS A 67 -4.09 0.20 8.01
CA HIS A 67 -3.14 1.05 8.75
C HIS A 67 -3.15 2.52 8.32
N THR A 68 -3.53 2.81 7.08
CA THR A 68 -3.69 4.19 6.58
C THR A 68 -4.60 5.03 7.48
N VAL A 69 -5.61 4.44 8.12
CA VAL A 69 -6.54 5.16 9.02
C VAL A 69 -5.83 5.87 10.18
N ALA A 70 -4.69 5.32 10.62
CA ALA A 70 -3.92 5.83 11.75
C ALA A 70 -2.97 6.99 11.40
N ALA A 71 -2.82 7.34 10.12
CA ALA A 71 -1.95 8.43 9.71
C ALA A 71 -2.52 9.79 10.12
N GLN A 72 -1.76 10.55 10.91
CA GLN A 72 -2.18 11.83 11.48
C GLN A 72 -1.44 13.02 10.88
N GLY A 73 -0.17 12.84 10.53
CA GLY A 73 0.76 13.91 10.16
C GLY A 73 0.34 14.73 8.94
N GLY A 74 -0.16 14.08 7.93
CA GLY A 74 -0.49 14.68 6.64
C GLY A 74 0.14 13.93 5.48
N ILE A 75 -0.09 14.44 4.27
CA ILE A 75 0.53 13.97 3.04
C ILE A 75 1.46 15.05 2.48
N GLY A 76 2.73 14.73 2.23
CA GLY A 76 3.74 15.68 1.77
C GLY A 76 3.56 16.03 0.29
N ALA A 77 3.34 17.32 -0.01
CA ALA A 77 3.32 17.85 -1.38
C ALA A 77 3.71 19.33 -1.38
N ALA A 78 4.60 19.72 -2.26
CA ALA A 78 5.11 21.10 -2.33
C ALA A 78 4.12 22.02 -3.07
N LEU A 79 2.95 22.30 -2.46
CA LEU A 79 1.90 23.16 -3.03
C LEU A 79 2.24 24.65 -2.94
N ASN A 80 3.18 25.02 -2.11
CA ASN A 80 3.54 26.42 -1.81
C ASN A 80 2.36 27.28 -1.31
N ASN A 81 1.38 26.70 -0.67
CA ASN A 81 0.20 27.42 -0.18
C ASN A 81 0.49 28.36 0.99
N MET A 82 1.60 28.13 1.69
CA MET A 82 2.01 28.91 2.86
C MET A 82 2.94 30.07 2.52
N GLY A 83 3.22 30.31 1.21
CA GLY A 83 4.00 31.47 0.75
C GLY A 83 5.50 31.39 1.08
N GLU A 84 6.08 30.18 1.14
CA GLU A 84 7.47 29.94 1.53
C GLU A 84 8.41 29.64 0.35
N ASP A 85 7.91 29.76 -0.89
CA ASP A 85 8.63 29.40 -2.12
C ASP A 85 9.08 27.93 -2.18
N ASP A 86 8.27 27.03 -1.59
CA ASP A 86 8.52 25.60 -1.62
C ASP A 86 8.24 25.01 -3.01
N ASN A 87 9.04 24.02 -3.39
CA ASN A 87 8.89 23.34 -4.67
C ASN A 87 9.29 21.86 -4.58
N TRP A 88 8.92 21.07 -5.60
CA TRP A 88 9.17 19.64 -5.64
C TRP A 88 10.66 19.26 -5.61
N LYS A 89 11.60 20.15 -6.00
CA LYS A 89 13.05 19.88 -5.95
C LYS A 89 13.55 19.83 -4.52
N TYR A 90 13.04 20.73 -3.67
CA TYR A 90 13.34 20.67 -2.22
C TYR A 90 12.76 19.42 -1.59
N HIS A 91 11.54 19.02 -1.99
CA HIS A 91 10.94 17.76 -1.57
C HIS A 91 11.79 16.56 -2.00
N MET A 92 12.24 16.53 -3.24
CA MET A 92 13.15 15.48 -3.75
C MET A 92 14.47 15.45 -2.95
N TYR A 93 15.09 16.59 -2.72
CA TYR A 93 16.34 16.68 -1.94
C TYR A 93 16.17 16.09 -0.53
N ASP A 94 15.10 16.48 0.17
CA ASP A 94 14.82 15.97 1.51
C ASP A 94 14.60 14.45 1.51
N THR A 95 13.92 13.93 0.49
CA THR A 95 13.64 12.50 0.36
C THR A 95 14.90 11.69 0.03
N VAL A 96 15.73 12.16 -0.90
CA VAL A 96 17.01 11.54 -1.25
C VAL A 96 17.96 11.55 -0.04
N LYS A 97 18.04 12.68 0.67
CA LYS A 97 18.85 12.80 1.89
C LYS A 97 18.30 11.92 3.02
N GLY A 98 16.97 11.87 3.19
CA GLY A 98 16.31 11.05 4.21
C GLY A 98 16.45 9.55 3.96
N SER A 99 16.65 9.13 2.71
CA SER A 99 16.98 7.76 2.34
C SER A 99 18.49 7.45 2.40
N ASP A 100 19.25 8.29 3.04
CA ASP A 100 20.73 8.18 3.16
C ASP A 100 21.44 8.05 1.79
N TRP A 101 20.90 8.69 0.76
CA TRP A 101 21.36 8.66 -0.65
C TRP A 101 21.26 7.29 -1.33
N LEU A 102 20.60 6.33 -0.71
CA LEU A 102 20.45 4.96 -1.23
C LEU A 102 19.18 4.77 -2.05
N GLY A 103 18.21 5.69 -1.96
CA GLY A 103 16.95 5.60 -2.68
C GLY A 103 17.12 5.75 -4.19
N ASP A 104 16.25 5.08 -4.96
CA ASP A 104 16.15 5.25 -6.41
C ASP A 104 15.69 6.68 -6.74
N GLN A 105 16.59 7.49 -7.29
CA GLN A 105 16.36 8.92 -7.49
C GLN A 105 15.32 9.22 -8.56
N ASP A 106 15.18 8.38 -9.60
CA ASP A 106 14.18 8.54 -10.64
C ASP A 106 12.77 8.31 -10.07
N SER A 107 12.62 7.29 -9.24
CA SER A 107 11.38 7.01 -8.52
C SER A 107 11.03 8.12 -7.51
N ILE A 108 12.00 8.65 -6.79
CA ILE A 108 11.83 9.77 -5.86
C ILE A 108 11.43 11.04 -6.60
N GLU A 109 12.08 11.36 -7.72
CA GLU A 109 11.72 12.50 -8.57
C GLU A 109 10.28 12.39 -9.05
N TYR A 110 9.91 11.21 -9.59
CA TYR A 110 8.55 10.94 -10.03
C TYR A 110 7.54 11.15 -8.90
N MET A 111 7.80 10.60 -7.72
CA MET A 111 6.94 10.74 -6.54
C MET A 111 6.76 12.21 -6.15
N CYS A 112 7.85 12.96 -6.02
CA CYS A 112 7.80 14.35 -5.56
C CYS A 112 7.10 15.29 -6.55
N LYS A 113 7.30 15.08 -7.85
CA LYS A 113 6.57 15.82 -8.90
C LYS A 113 5.08 15.50 -8.90
N ASN A 114 4.73 14.22 -8.75
CA ASN A 114 3.34 13.77 -8.81
C ASN A 114 2.60 13.90 -7.47
N ALA A 115 3.27 14.21 -6.38
CA ALA A 115 2.62 14.48 -5.09
C ALA A 115 1.63 15.66 -5.18
N ILE A 116 1.99 16.71 -5.92
CA ILE A 116 1.16 17.90 -6.12
C ILE A 116 -0.18 17.54 -6.78
N PRO A 117 -0.21 17.00 -8.02
CA PRO A 117 -1.48 16.61 -8.65
C PRO A 117 -2.22 15.52 -7.87
N SER A 118 -1.53 14.65 -7.14
CA SER A 118 -2.18 13.63 -6.32
C SER A 118 -2.96 14.20 -5.15
N VAL A 119 -2.45 15.24 -4.49
CA VAL A 119 -3.17 15.94 -3.41
C VAL A 119 -4.40 16.66 -3.96
N ILE A 120 -4.28 17.32 -5.11
CA ILE A 120 -5.41 17.97 -5.77
C ILE A 120 -6.47 16.94 -6.20
N GLU A 121 -6.04 15.77 -6.68
CA GLU A 121 -6.96 14.68 -7.00
C GLU A 121 -7.71 14.19 -5.76
N LEU A 122 -7.02 14.00 -4.63
CA LEU A 122 -7.65 13.63 -3.36
C LEU A 122 -8.66 14.67 -2.88
N GLU A 123 -8.34 15.95 -3.03
CA GLU A 123 -9.27 17.05 -2.76
C GLU A 123 -10.51 16.96 -3.65
N ASN A 124 -10.32 16.74 -4.95
CA ASN A 124 -11.43 16.59 -5.92
C ASN A 124 -12.28 15.32 -5.63
N PHE A 125 -11.71 14.30 -5.06
CA PHE A 125 -12.45 13.13 -4.58
C PHE A 125 -13.26 13.42 -3.31
N GLY A 126 -12.97 14.53 -2.61
CA GLY A 126 -13.71 14.96 -1.44
C GLY A 126 -12.95 14.83 -0.12
N VAL A 127 -11.61 14.67 -0.12
CA VAL A 127 -10.83 14.73 1.12
C VAL A 127 -10.94 16.13 1.73
N PRO A 128 -11.48 16.26 2.96
CA PRO A 128 -11.72 17.56 3.59
C PRO A 128 -10.43 18.10 4.24
N PHE A 129 -9.46 18.47 3.41
CA PHE A 129 -8.25 19.13 3.91
C PHE A 129 -8.58 20.40 4.69
N SER A 130 -7.85 20.66 5.77
CA SER A 130 -7.90 21.91 6.50
C SER A 130 -7.53 23.08 5.58
N ARG A 131 -8.11 24.26 5.82
CA ARG A 131 -7.93 25.43 4.97
C ARG A 131 -7.22 26.57 5.72
N THR A 132 -6.51 27.36 4.95
CA THR A 132 -6.08 28.70 5.37
C THR A 132 -7.26 29.67 5.32
N ASP A 133 -7.10 30.87 5.90
CA ASP A 133 -8.11 31.94 5.81
C ASP A 133 -8.42 32.35 4.36
N GLU A 134 -7.46 32.14 3.44
CA GLU A 134 -7.61 32.38 2.00
C GLU A 134 -8.27 31.20 1.25
N GLY A 135 -8.67 30.13 1.95
CA GLY A 135 -9.31 28.95 1.35
C GLY A 135 -8.35 27.96 0.69
N LYS A 136 -7.03 28.15 0.77
CA LYS A 136 -6.03 27.20 0.25
C LYS A 136 -5.91 25.99 1.16
N ILE A 137 -5.44 24.83 0.65
CA ILE A 137 -5.11 23.67 1.48
C ILE A 137 -4.03 24.07 2.49
N TYR A 138 -4.34 23.89 3.78
CA TYR A 138 -3.38 24.15 4.85
C TYR A 138 -2.25 23.12 4.83
N GLN A 139 -1.03 23.61 4.96
CA GLN A 139 0.18 22.81 5.04
C GLN A 139 0.89 23.09 6.37
N ARG A 140 1.20 22.04 7.12
CA ARG A 140 1.94 22.15 8.38
C ARG A 140 3.41 21.84 8.21
N PRO A 141 4.28 22.36 9.10
CA PRO A 141 5.66 21.93 9.18
C PRO A 141 5.71 20.46 9.63
N PHE A 142 6.71 19.73 9.14
CA PHE A 142 6.96 18.36 9.55
C PHE A 142 8.47 18.12 9.59
N GLY A 143 8.93 17.25 10.50
CA GLY A 143 10.37 16.96 10.64
C GLY A 143 10.96 16.43 9.32
N GLY A 144 12.10 16.99 8.92
CA GLY A 144 12.76 16.64 7.67
C GLY A 144 12.27 17.38 6.42
N HIS A 145 11.22 18.19 6.51
CA HIS A 145 10.82 19.06 5.41
C HIS A 145 11.63 20.37 5.44
N THR A 146 12.39 20.62 4.38
CA THR A 146 13.25 21.80 4.33
C THR A 146 13.12 22.59 3.04
N LEU A 147 13.41 23.88 3.12
CA LEU A 147 13.59 24.77 2.00
C LEU A 147 15.08 24.91 1.70
N ASP A 148 15.38 25.33 0.49
CA ASP A 148 16.72 25.74 0.08
C ASP A 148 17.79 24.69 0.42
N TYR A 149 17.43 23.41 0.15
CA TYR A 149 18.32 22.26 0.36
C TYR A 149 18.85 22.12 1.80
N GLY A 150 17.95 22.25 2.76
CA GLY A 150 18.24 22.01 4.18
C GLY A 150 18.50 23.24 5.01
N LYS A 151 18.29 24.48 4.49
CA LYS A 151 18.62 25.72 5.23
C LYS A 151 17.53 26.15 6.21
N SER A 152 16.25 25.92 5.90
CA SER A 152 15.14 26.29 6.76
C SER A 152 14.01 25.27 6.69
N MET A 153 13.03 25.34 7.61
CA MET A 153 11.90 24.42 7.65
C MET A 153 10.88 24.78 6.57
N ALA A 154 10.33 23.75 5.89
CA ALA A 154 9.23 23.88 4.95
C ALA A 154 7.89 23.41 5.56
N ARG A 155 6.80 24.05 5.14
CA ARG A 155 5.43 23.62 5.42
C ARG A 155 4.87 22.90 4.21
N ARG A 156 5.00 21.56 4.19
CA ARG A 156 4.69 20.73 3.04
C ARG A 156 3.64 19.65 3.33
N ALA A 157 3.34 19.38 4.60
CA ALA A 157 2.40 18.35 4.99
C ALA A 157 0.95 18.86 4.90
N CYS A 158 0.23 18.46 3.83
CA CYS A 158 -1.19 18.73 3.65
C CYS A 158 -2.00 17.90 4.62
N ALA A 159 -2.82 18.52 5.46
CA ALA A 159 -3.47 17.84 6.58
C ALA A 159 -4.98 18.09 6.63
N ALA A 160 -5.70 17.08 7.13
CA ALA A 160 -7.08 17.18 7.56
C ALA A 160 -7.11 17.05 9.10
N ALA A 161 -6.83 18.13 9.81
CA ALA A 161 -6.61 18.17 11.25
C ALA A 161 -5.61 17.08 11.69
N ASP A 162 -5.93 16.25 12.67
CA ASP A 162 -5.13 15.12 13.16
C ASP A 162 -5.61 13.76 12.63
N ARG A 163 -6.46 13.75 11.58
CA ARG A 163 -7.12 12.59 11.02
C ARG A 163 -6.96 12.46 9.51
N THR A 164 -5.84 12.90 8.98
CA THR A 164 -5.59 12.93 7.53
C THR A 164 -5.72 11.55 6.90
N GLY A 165 -5.14 10.52 7.51
CA GLY A 165 -5.24 9.15 7.00
C GLY A 165 -6.66 8.60 7.02
N HIS A 166 -7.42 8.87 8.08
CA HIS A 166 -8.84 8.52 8.15
C HIS A 166 -9.62 9.18 7.00
N ALA A 167 -9.44 10.48 6.80
CA ALA A 167 -10.11 11.23 5.74
C ALA A 167 -9.79 10.67 4.35
N ILE A 168 -8.51 10.45 4.04
CA ILE A 168 -8.06 9.88 2.77
C ILE A 168 -8.66 8.49 2.54
N LEU A 169 -8.56 7.62 3.54
CA LEU A 169 -9.00 6.24 3.42
C LEU A 169 -10.50 6.12 3.18
N HIS A 170 -11.31 6.86 3.95
CA HIS A 170 -12.76 6.88 3.79
C HIS A 170 -13.18 7.47 2.42
N THR A 171 -12.55 8.55 2.00
CA THR A 171 -12.82 9.15 0.69
C THR A 171 -12.49 8.19 -0.45
N LEU A 172 -11.33 7.54 -0.43
CA LEU A 172 -10.96 6.57 -1.46
C LEU A 172 -11.90 5.36 -1.48
N TYR A 173 -12.32 4.87 -0.31
CA TYR A 173 -13.28 3.78 -0.23
C TYR A 173 -14.64 4.19 -0.82
N GLN A 174 -15.14 5.39 -0.51
CA GLN A 174 -16.35 5.94 -1.11
C GLN A 174 -16.24 6.05 -2.64
N GLN A 175 -15.09 6.50 -3.15
CA GLN A 175 -14.85 6.55 -4.59
C GLN A 175 -14.86 5.15 -5.23
N CYS A 176 -14.30 4.14 -4.58
CA CYS A 176 -14.39 2.76 -5.04
C CYS A 176 -15.84 2.29 -5.15
N LEU A 177 -16.66 2.55 -4.11
CA LEU A 177 -18.08 2.19 -4.10
C LEU A 177 -18.88 2.94 -5.18
N LYS A 178 -18.61 4.23 -5.36
CA LYS A 178 -19.22 5.06 -6.42
C LYS A 178 -18.99 4.48 -7.82
N HIS A 179 -17.85 3.85 -8.05
CA HIS A 179 -17.49 3.24 -9.32
C HIS A 179 -17.72 1.72 -9.36
N ASN A 180 -18.50 1.17 -8.42
CA ASN A 180 -18.88 -0.24 -8.35
C ASN A 180 -17.68 -1.21 -8.32
N ALA A 181 -16.61 -0.86 -7.61
CA ALA A 181 -15.51 -1.78 -7.38
C ALA A 181 -15.97 -3.00 -6.59
N GLU A 182 -15.52 -4.19 -6.99
CA GLU A 182 -15.85 -5.44 -6.32
C GLU A 182 -14.88 -5.69 -5.17
N PHE A 183 -15.40 -5.85 -3.95
CA PHE A 183 -14.62 -6.10 -2.74
C PHE A 183 -14.82 -7.50 -2.20
N PHE A 184 -13.71 -8.16 -1.87
CA PHE A 184 -13.66 -9.39 -1.11
C PHE A 184 -13.07 -9.08 0.27
N ILE A 185 -13.96 -8.79 1.22
CA ILE A 185 -13.61 -8.34 2.56
C ILE A 185 -13.48 -9.55 3.48
N GLU A 186 -12.45 -9.53 4.37
CA GLU A 186 -12.07 -10.66 5.23
C GLU A 186 -11.64 -11.91 4.44
N TYR A 187 -10.96 -11.67 3.32
CA TYR A 187 -10.26 -12.68 2.53
C TYR A 187 -8.76 -12.53 2.74
N TYR A 188 -8.13 -13.59 3.24
CA TYR A 188 -6.69 -13.61 3.46
C TYR A 188 -5.98 -14.19 2.24
N ALA A 189 -5.17 -13.37 1.60
CA ALA A 189 -4.36 -13.79 0.46
C ALA A 189 -3.21 -14.71 0.95
N LEU A 190 -3.18 -15.93 0.42
CA LEU A 190 -2.25 -16.98 0.84
C LEU A 190 -0.97 -16.96 -0.01
N ASP A 191 -1.13 -17.12 -1.33
CA ASP A 191 0.00 -17.25 -2.26
C ASP A 191 -0.32 -16.68 -3.64
N LEU A 192 0.72 -16.28 -4.37
CA LEU A 192 0.62 -15.91 -5.78
C LEU A 192 0.43 -17.15 -6.66
N ILE A 193 -0.39 -17.04 -7.70
CA ILE A 193 -0.53 -18.05 -8.73
C ILE A 193 0.47 -17.71 -9.85
N MET A 194 1.53 -18.51 -9.96
CA MET A 194 2.57 -18.32 -10.96
C MET A 194 2.41 -19.33 -12.09
N ASP A 195 2.54 -18.87 -13.33
CA ASP A 195 2.61 -19.80 -14.47
C ASP A 195 4.04 -20.37 -14.65
N LYS A 196 4.18 -21.32 -15.59
CA LYS A 196 5.46 -21.96 -15.90
C LYS A 196 6.54 -21.01 -16.43
N ASN A 197 6.15 -19.82 -16.88
CA ASN A 197 7.05 -18.80 -17.42
C ASN A 197 7.43 -17.76 -16.36
N GLY A 198 6.98 -17.93 -15.11
CA GLY A 198 7.22 -17.00 -14.01
C GLY A 198 6.29 -15.77 -14.00
N ALA A 199 5.24 -15.76 -14.81
CA ALA A 199 4.25 -14.67 -14.77
C ALA A 199 3.17 -14.92 -13.70
N CYS A 200 2.86 -13.90 -12.92
CA CYS A 200 1.77 -13.94 -11.96
C CYS A 200 0.41 -13.93 -12.69
N LYS A 201 -0.46 -14.86 -12.35
CA LYS A 201 -1.81 -15.03 -12.92
C LYS A 201 -2.92 -14.80 -11.90
N GLY A 202 -2.58 -14.36 -10.71
CA GLY A 202 -3.54 -14.10 -9.66
C GLY A 202 -3.10 -14.54 -8.28
N VAL A 203 -4.05 -14.78 -7.41
CA VAL A 203 -3.82 -15.08 -5.99
C VAL A 203 -4.76 -16.18 -5.51
N MET A 204 -4.25 -17.07 -4.65
CA MET A 204 -5.07 -17.93 -3.80
C MET A 204 -5.39 -17.20 -2.50
N ALA A 205 -6.65 -17.22 -2.08
CA ALA A 205 -7.09 -16.64 -0.83
C ALA A 205 -7.99 -17.60 -0.05
N ILE A 206 -8.11 -17.39 1.23
CA ILE A 206 -9.06 -18.06 2.11
C ILE A 206 -10.07 -17.03 2.63
N SER A 207 -11.36 -17.37 2.55
CA SER A 207 -12.40 -16.60 3.24
C SER A 207 -12.29 -16.86 4.74
N LEU A 208 -12.21 -15.79 5.53
CA LEU A 208 -12.12 -15.89 7.00
C LEU A 208 -13.47 -16.19 7.64
N GLU A 209 -14.56 -16.00 6.90
CA GLU A 209 -15.91 -16.27 7.37
C GLU A 209 -16.21 -17.79 7.40
N ASP A 210 -15.93 -18.49 6.29
CA ASP A 210 -16.34 -19.89 6.11
C ASP A 210 -15.18 -20.87 5.85
N GLY A 211 -13.93 -20.35 5.77
CA GLY A 211 -12.74 -21.14 5.57
C GLY A 211 -12.57 -21.72 4.16
N LYS A 212 -13.39 -21.34 3.19
CA LYS A 212 -13.29 -21.82 1.81
C LYS A 212 -12.12 -21.19 1.09
N LEU A 213 -11.56 -21.96 0.15
CA LEU A 213 -10.49 -21.48 -0.73
C LEU A 213 -11.07 -20.80 -1.96
N HIS A 214 -10.52 -19.65 -2.28
CA HIS A 214 -10.89 -18.84 -3.43
C HIS A 214 -9.67 -18.63 -4.33
N ARG A 215 -9.82 -18.90 -5.62
CA ARG A 215 -8.81 -18.69 -6.63
C ARG A 215 -9.19 -17.49 -7.49
N PHE A 216 -8.45 -16.40 -7.32
CA PHE A 216 -8.62 -15.18 -8.11
C PHE A 216 -7.63 -15.19 -9.26
N ARG A 217 -8.12 -15.30 -10.49
CA ARG A 217 -7.34 -15.18 -11.71
C ARG A 217 -7.48 -13.78 -12.27
N ALA A 218 -6.34 -13.17 -12.67
CA ALA A 218 -6.33 -11.84 -13.26
C ALA A 218 -5.19 -11.69 -14.26
N HIS A 219 -5.37 -10.77 -15.21
CA HIS A 219 -4.31 -10.39 -16.14
C HIS A 219 -3.18 -9.64 -15.44
N LYS A 220 -3.51 -8.82 -14.44
CA LYS A 220 -2.55 -8.07 -13.61
C LYS A 220 -2.91 -8.16 -12.14
N THR A 221 -1.89 -8.31 -11.31
CA THR A 221 -2.03 -8.33 -9.84
C THR A 221 -1.23 -7.20 -9.24
N VAL A 222 -1.87 -6.38 -8.43
CA VAL A 222 -1.25 -5.29 -7.65
C VAL A 222 -1.17 -5.72 -6.19
N LEU A 223 0.04 -5.80 -5.66
CA LEU A 223 0.26 -6.05 -4.23
C LEU A 223 0.36 -4.70 -3.51
N ALA A 224 -0.61 -4.41 -2.64
CA ALA A 224 -0.70 -3.21 -1.82
C ALA A 224 -0.92 -3.57 -0.34
N THR A 225 -0.21 -4.58 0.14
CA THR A 225 -0.44 -5.28 1.41
C THR A 225 0.13 -4.55 2.63
N GLY A 226 0.73 -3.37 2.43
CA GLY A 226 1.32 -2.58 3.51
C GLY A 226 2.66 -3.13 4.00
N GLY A 227 3.06 -2.66 5.18
CA GLY A 227 4.36 -2.96 5.76
C GLY A 227 4.42 -4.28 6.56
N TYR A 228 5.59 -4.52 7.15
CA TYR A 228 5.90 -5.73 7.93
C TYR A 228 6.40 -5.44 9.36
N GLY A 229 6.12 -4.25 9.89
CA GLY A 229 6.63 -3.84 11.21
C GLY A 229 6.31 -4.82 12.34
N ARG A 230 5.22 -5.59 12.24
CA ARG A 230 4.81 -6.58 13.26
C ARG A 230 5.62 -7.87 13.27
N VAL A 231 6.64 -8.01 12.42
CA VAL A 231 7.65 -9.08 12.57
C VAL A 231 8.58 -8.80 13.76
N TYR A 232 8.64 -7.56 14.22
CA TYR A 232 9.39 -7.15 15.42
C TYR A 232 8.50 -7.12 16.65
N PHE A 233 9.07 -7.44 17.82
CA PHE A 233 8.33 -7.45 19.07
C PHE A 233 7.80 -6.06 19.44
N SER A 234 8.66 -5.04 19.40
CA SER A 234 8.29 -3.65 19.65
C SER A 234 8.12 -2.91 18.34
N CYS A 235 6.91 -2.43 18.08
CA CYS A 235 6.64 -1.71 16.85
C CYS A 235 5.36 -0.87 17.03
N THR A 236 5.32 0.31 16.42
CA THR A 236 4.16 1.22 16.43
C THR A 236 3.21 0.97 15.26
N SER A 237 3.53 0.02 14.37
CA SER A 237 2.65 -0.34 13.24
C SER A 237 1.41 -1.08 13.75
N ALA A 238 0.31 -0.91 13.02
CA ALA A 238 -0.92 -1.66 13.29
C ALA A 238 -0.68 -3.18 13.25
N HIS A 239 -1.48 -3.93 13.98
CA HIS A 239 -1.42 -5.41 14.03
C HIS A 239 -1.60 -6.07 12.65
N THR A 240 -2.14 -5.34 11.67
CA THR A 240 -2.31 -5.79 10.29
C THR A 240 -1.04 -5.73 9.44
N CYS A 241 0.04 -5.08 9.92
CA CYS A 241 1.31 -4.93 9.20
C CYS A 241 2.21 -6.15 9.41
N THR A 242 1.81 -7.30 8.86
CA THR A 242 2.38 -8.63 9.11
C THR A 242 3.31 -9.15 8.01
N GLY A 243 3.52 -8.38 6.94
CA GLY A 243 4.45 -8.75 5.85
C GLY A 243 3.91 -9.82 4.90
N ASP A 244 2.60 -9.97 4.79
CA ASP A 244 1.98 -11.02 3.98
C ASP A 244 2.40 -10.95 2.51
N GLY A 245 2.44 -9.74 1.93
CA GLY A 245 2.86 -9.53 0.54
C GLY A 245 4.31 -9.92 0.31
N ASN A 246 5.22 -9.51 1.22
CA ASN A 246 6.63 -9.90 1.16
C ASN A 246 6.78 -11.43 1.23
N ALA A 247 6.04 -12.08 2.11
CA ALA A 247 6.06 -13.54 2.25
C ALA A 247 5.56 -14.25 0.99
N MET A 248 4.47 -13.77 0.37
CA MET A 248 3.96 -14.32 -0.90
C MET A 248 4.98 -14.18 -2.04
N VAL A 249 5.61 -13.02 -2.15
CA VAL A 249 6.64 -12.73 -3.18
C VAL A 249 7.84 -13.67 -2.99
N LEU A 250 8.32 -13.80 -1.74
CA LEU A 250 9.45 -14.68 -1.42
C LEU A 250 9.12 -16.15 -1.72
N ARG A 251 7.93 -16.64 -1.34
CA ARG A 251 7.50 -18.02 -1.64
C ARG A 251 7.34 -18.28 -3.14
N ALA A 252 6.99 -17.25 -3.90
CA ALA A 252 6.92 -17.33 -5.37
C ALA A 252 8.32 -17.36 -6.03
N GLY A 253 9.41 -17.17 -5.27
CA GLY A 253 10.77 -17.15 -5.78
C GLY A 253 11.17 -15.82 -6.43
N LEU A 254 10.42 -14.77 -6.20
CA LEU A 254 10.71 -13.41 -6.66
C LEU A 254 11.63 -12.68 -5.68
N PRO A 255 12.45 -11.73 -6.15
CA PRO A 255 13.36 -10.98 -5.29
C PRO A 255 12.60 -10.00 -4.39
N LEU A 256 13.15 -9.76 -3.20
CA LEU A 256 12.81 -8.66 -2.30
C LEU A 256 14.00 -7.71 -2.25
N GLN A 257 13.73 -6.42 -2.08
CA GLN A 257 14.74 -5.36 -2.04
C GLN A 257 14.56 -4.53 -0.78
N ASP A 258 15.66 -3.98 -0.28
CA ASP A 258 15.73 -3.01 0.81
C ASP A 258 15.11 -3.48 2.14
N MET A 259 15.17 -4.80 2.39
CA MET A 259 14.54 -5.42 3.56
C MET A 259 15.22 -5.08 4.89
N GLU A 260 16.45 -4.55 4.86
CA GLU A 260 17.20 -4.05 6.01
C GLU A 260 16.71 -2.69 6.51
N PHE A 261 16.00 -1.93 5.68
CA PHE A 261 15.54 -0.60 6.05
C PHE A 261 14.25 -0.64 6.85
N VAL A 262 14.38 -0.37 8.15
CA VAL A 262 13.27 -0.24 9.08
C VAL A 262 13.35 1.13 9.73
N GLN A 263 12.30 1.94 9.56
CA GLN A 263 12.23 3.25 10.18
C GLN A 263 11.83 3.14 11.65
N PHE A 264 12.68 3.64 12.54
CA PHE A 264 12.36 3.80 13.97
C PHE A 264 11.44 5.01 14.16
N HIS A 265 10.46 4.87 15.05
CA HIS A 265 9.60 5.98 15.45
C HIS A 265 10.18 6.69 16.68
N PRO A 266 10.85 7.86 16.53
CA PRO A 266 11.65 8.46 17.61
C PRO A 266 10.81 9.03 18.76
N THR A 267 9.51 9.24 18.54
CA THR A 267 8.58 9.81 19.52
C THR A 267 7.67 8.76 20.17
N GLY A 268 7.95 7.47 19.98
CA GLY A 268 7.23 6.39 20.63
C GLY A 268 7.54 6.32 22.13
N VAL A 269 6.53 6.08 22.97
CA VAL A 269 6.71 5.83 24.41
C VAL A 269 6.79 4.32 24.62
N TYR A 270 7.98 3.84 25.03
CA TYR A 270 8.17 2.42 25.32
C TYR A 270 7.43 2.02 26.58
N GLY A 271 6.62 0.97 26.52
CA GLY A 271 5.89 0.43 27.66
C GLY A 271 4.59 1.14 28.02
N ALA A 272 4.11 2.05 27.16
CA ALA A 272 2.80 2.71 27.33
C ALA A 272 1.67 1.93 26.64
#